data_b38d645670239574713c1cd8d811de66
#
_entry.id   b38d645670239574713c1cd8d811de66
#
_cell.length_a   1.000
_cell.length_b   1.000
_cell.length_c   1.000
_cell.angle_alpha   90.00
_cell.angle_beta   90.00
_cell.angle_gamma   90.00
#
_symmetry.space_group_name_H-M   'P 1'
#
loop_
_entity.id
_entity.type
_entity.pdbx_description
1 polymer ?
#
loop_
_entity_poly.entity_id
_entity_poly.type
_entity_poly.pdbx_seq_one_letter_code
_entity_poly.pdbx_strand_id
1 'polypeptide(L)'
;MCRSIVFLLLALPLFTVPASATSAASAAPADTLSFAEATRLLKTGGVALLLRHGQTESGVGDPPGFTLDNCKSQRNLSSDGREQVRAMADRAKKSGIRFARVYTSQWCRCRDTARLLAESKDLPRDWPVLNSQFADNPRIADANEQIVALLRTSPAKESWLLVTHAVNISSITGISPASGEGVLVRVTATGSSVLGRVSL
;
A
#
# COMPACT_ATOMS: atom_id res chain seq x y z
N MET A 1 76.75 8.62 42.16
CA MET A 1 75.96 7.43 41.91
C MET A 1 74.74 7.88 41.15
N CYS A 2 74.77 7.79 39.79
CA CYS A 2 73.71 8.25 38.88
C CYS A 2 72.90 7.05 38.41
N ARG A 3 71.61 6.97 38.75
CA ARG A 3 70.71 5.89 38.36
C ARG A 3 69.95 6.36 37.12
N SER A 4 70.26 5.79 35.96
CA SER A 4 69.49 5.99 34.74
C SER A 4 68.18 5.23 34.80
N ILE A 5 67.09 5.93 34.59
CA ILE A 5 65.75 5.35 34.47
C ILE A 5 65.48 5.17 32.98
N VAL A 6 65.34 3.92 32.55
CA VAL A 6 64.93 3.57 31.19
C VAL A 6 63.43 3.53 31.13
N PHE A 7 62.81 4.42 30.32
CA PHE A 7 61.38 4.40 29.99
C PHE A 7 61.13 3.41 28.85
N LEU A 8 60.42 2.34 29.15
CA LEU A 8 59.95 1.37 28.18
C LEU A 8 58.63 1.88 27.59
N LEU A 9 58.65 2.38 26.35
CA LEU A 9 57.44 2.75 25.59
C LEU A 9 56.76 1.46 25.06
N LEU A 10 55.62 1.09 25.67
CA LEU A 10 54.75 0.06 25.11
C LEU A 10 53.92 0.68 23.95
N ALA A 11 54.20 0.24 22.72
CA ALA A 11 53.36 0.55 21.58
C ALA A 11 52.16 -0.39 21.55
N LEU A 12 50.94 0.18 21.73
CA LEU A 12 49.68 -0.53 21.52
C LEU A 12 49.39 -0.61 19.99
N PRO A 13 49.02 -1.78 19.47
CA PRO A 13 48.56 -1.88 18.08
C PRO A 13 47.16 -1.28 17.93
N LEU A 14 47.01 -0.32 17.03
CA LEU A 14 45.71 0.17 16.57
C LEU A 14 45.02 -0.87 15.68
N PHE A 15 44.04 -1.55 16.23
CA PHE A 15 43.12 -2.37 15.41
C PHE A 15 42.17 -1.47 14.65
N THR A 16 42.36 -1.32 13.35
CA THR A 16 41.40 -0.70 12.45
C THR A 16 40.29 -1.71 12.14
N VAL A 17 39.10 -1.44 12.68
CA VAL A 17 37.87 -2.19 12.32
C VAL A 17 37.42 -1.71 10.95
N PRO A 18 37.28 -2.58 9.92
CA PRO A 18 36.72 -2.16 8.64
C PRO A 18 35.25 -1.81 8.83
N ALA A 19 34.86 -0.60 8.49
CA ALA A 19 33.47 -0.18 8.42
C ALA A 19 32.80 -0.93 7.25
N SER A 20 31.98 -1.92 7.58
CA SER A 20 31.11 -2.57 6.60
C SER A 20 30.07 -1.55 6.13
N ALA A 21 30.28 -0.99 4.95
CA ALA A 21 29.29 -0.18 4.28
C ALA A 21 28.09 -1.08 3.91
N THR A 22 27.04 -1.02 4.70
CA THR A 22 25.74 -1.60 4.33
C THR A 22 25.22 -0.81 3.14
N SER A 23 25.36 -1.38 1.94
CA SER A 23 24.76 -0.85 0.73
C SER A 23 23.24 -0.90 0.92
N ALA A 24 22.63 0.27 1.12
CA ALA A 24 21.20 0.41 0.99
C ALA A 24 20.87 0.09 -0.48
N ALA A 25 20.31 -1.08 -0.72
CA ALA A 25 19.78 -1.44 -2.02
C ALA A 25 18.69 -0.40 -2.36
N SER A 26 19.01 0.50 -3.29
CA SER A 26 18.04 1.37 -3.94
C SER A 26 17.02 0.45 -4.60
N ALA A 27 15.78 0.41 -4.05
CA ALA A 27 14.70 -0.31 -4.69
C ALA A 27 14.53 0.29 -6.09
N ALA A 28 14.72 -0.52 -7.12
CA ALA A 28 14.38 -0.15 -8.48
C ALA A 28 12.92 0.33 -8.52
N PRO A 29 12.57 1.31 -9.38
CA PRO A 29 11.18 1.73 -9.53
C PRO A 29 10.35 0.47 -9.83
N ALA A 30 9.33 0.23 -9.00
CA ALA A 30 8.49 -0.94 -9.16
C ALA A 30 7.84 -0.88 -10.54
N ASP A 31 8.14 -1.88 -11.37
CA ASP A 31 7.69 -1.96 -12.74
C ASP A 31 6.16 -1.88 -12.82
N THR A 32 5.65 -1.26 -13.87
CA THR A 32 4.23 -1.29 -14.17
C THR A 32 3.89 -2.66 -14.74
N LEU A 33 3.04 -3.39 -14.05
CA LEU A 33 2.53 -4.68 -14.54
C LEU A 33 1.58 -4.48 -15.70
N SER A 34 1.72 -5.29 -16.73
CA SER A 34 0.70 -5.39 -17.76
C SER A 34 -0.62 -5.91 -17.16
N PHE A 35 -1.75 -5.57 -17.77
CA PHE A 35 -3.05 -6.08 -17.35
C PHE A 35 -3.11 -7.62 -17.36
N ALA A 36 -2.44 -8.26 -18.31
CA ALA A 36 -2.36 -9.72 -18.40
C ALA A 36 -1.61 -10.34 -17.23
N GLU A 37 -0.48 -9.77 -16.84
CA GLU A 37 0.31 -10.23 -15.68
C GLU A 37 -0.44 -10.02 -14.36
N ALA A 38 -1.04 -8.83 -14.17
CA ALA A 38 -1.87 -8.54 -13.02
C ALA A 38 -3.05 -9.51 -12.92
N THR A 39 -3.72 -9.79 -14.05
CA THR A 39 -4.81 -10.78 -14.11
C THR A 39 -4.33 -12.17 -13.72
N ARG A 40 -3.21 -12.61 -14.23
CA ARG A 40 -2.63 -13.92 -13.88
C ARG A 40 -2.34 -14.00 -12.38
N LEU A 41 -1.70 -12.99 -11.80
CA LEU A 41 -1.37 -12.94 -10.38
C LEU A 41 -2.64 -12.96 -9.51
N LEU A 42 -3.62 -12.11 -9.83
CA LEU A 42 -4.90 -12.04 -9.12
C LEU A 42 -5.70 -13.34 -9.18
N LYS A 43 -5.61 -14.09 -10.28
CA LYS A 43 -6.28 -15.40 -10.41
C LYS A 43 -5.52 -16.53 -9.72
N THR A 44 -4.20 -16.43 -9.62
CA THR A 44 -3.38 -17.43 -8.91
C THR A 44 -3.58 -17.31 -7.40
N GLY A 45 -3.80 -16.10 -6.88
CA GLY A 45 -3.93 -15.83 -5.45
C GLY A 45 -2.60 -15.56 -4.74
N GLY A 46 -2.67 -15.44 -3.42
CA GLY A 46 -1.54 -15.09 -2.57
C GLY A 46 -1.06 -13.64 -2.77
N VAL A 47 -1.96 -12.77 -3.23
CA VAL A 47 -1.68 -11.36 -3.48
C VAL A 47 -2.81 -10.47 -2.97
N ALA A 48 -2.47 -9.23 -2.66
CA ALA A 48 -3.45 -8.19 -2.38
C ALA A 48 -3.26 -7.01 -3.34
N LEU A 49 -4.37 -6.43 -3.78
CA LEU A 49 -4.40 -5.18 -4.51
C LEU A 49 -4.69 -4.04 -3.54
N LEU A 50 -3.71 -3.19 -3.29
CA LEU A 50 -3.89 -1.92 -2.61
C LEU A 50 -4.31 -0.90 -3.67
N LEU A 51 -5.59 -0.54 -3.70
CA LEU A 51 -6.17 0.32 -4.72
C LEU A 51 -6.46 1.71 -4.18
N ARG A 52 -5.97 2.74 -4.87
CA ARG A 52 -6.44 4.09 -4.63
C ARG A 52 -7.86 4.25 -5.18
N HIS A 53 -8.73 4.91 -4.42
CA HIS A 53 -10.07 5.26 -4.88
C HIS A 53 -10.08 5.89 -6.27
N GLY A 54 -11.19 5.79 -6.99
CA GLY A 54 -11.39 6.41 -8.31
C GLY A 54 -11.25 7.94 -8.28
N GLN A 55 -11.29 8.53 -9.45
CA GLN A 55 -11.19 9.99 -9.61
C GLN A 55 -12.30 10.69 -8.83
N THR A 56 -11.94 11.80 -8.17
CA THR A 56 -12.88 12.60 -7.36
C THR A 56 -13.21 13.91 -8.07
N GLU A 57 -14.25 14.58 -7.58
CA GLU A 57 -14.49 15.97 -7.93
C GLU A 57 -13.22 16.80 -7.79
N SER A 58 -13.13 17.88 -8.58
CA SER A 58 -11.99 18.79 -8.55
C SER A 58 -11.84 19.44 -7.17
N GLY A 59 -10.59 19.81 -6.84
CA GLY A 59 -10.25 20.42 -5.55
C GLY A 59 -9.23 19.60 -4.75
N VAL A 60 -8.80 20.16 -3.65
CA VAL A 60 -7.81 19.57 -2.74
C VAL A 60 -8.47 19.28 -1.40
N GLY A 61 -8.32 18.02 -0.95
CA GLY A 61 -8.86 17.60 0.35
C GLY A 61 -10.38 17.48 0.41
N ASP A 62 -10.89 17.23 1.57
CA ASP A 62 -12.32 17.28 1.88
C ASP A 62 -12.69 18.68 2.38
N PRO A 63 -13.95 19.16 2.22
CA PRO A 63 -14.38 20.44 2.74
C PRO A 63 -14.17 20.56 4.26
N PRO A 64 -13.93 21.76 4.79
CA PRO A 64 -13.86 21.95 6.24
C PRO A 64 -15.13 21.46 6.94
N GLY A 65 -14.95 20.74 8.05
CA GLY A 65 -16.08 20.21 8.84
C GLY A 65 -16.70 18.94 8.27
N PHE A 66 -16.08 18.29 7.29
CA PHE A 66 -16.57 16.99 6.80
C PHE A 66 -16.62 15.95 7.93
N THR A 67 -17.55 15.00 7.80
CA THR A 67 -17.66 13.85 8.70
C THR A 67 -17.72 12.54 7.89
N LEU A 68 -17.26 11.42 8.48
CA LEU A 68 -17.18 10.13 7.78
C LEU A 68 -18.54 9.47 7.54
N ASP A 69 -19.55 9.82 8.32
CA ASP A 69 -20.92 9.33 8.25
C ASP A 69 -21.80 10.12 7.28
N ASN A 70 -21.35 11.29 6.86
CA ASN A 70 -22.08 12.16 5.93
C ASN A 70 -21.34 12.33 4.61
N CYS A 71 -21.68 11.50 3.62
CA CYS A 71 -21.07 11.59 2.29
C CYS A 71 -21.27 12.97 1.61
N LYS A 72 -22.34 13.70 1.93
CA LYS A 72 -22.57 15.03 1.32
C LYS A 72 -21.55 16.07 1.79
N SER A 73 -20.90 15.84 2.92
CA SER A 73 -19.84 16.71 3.44
C SER A 73 -18.45 16.38 2.92
N GLN A 74 -18.30 15.33 2.11
CA GLN A 74 -17.01 14.83 1.64
C GLN A 74 -16.78 15.15 0.16
N ARG A 75 -15.52 15.18 -0.26
CA ARG A 75 -15.15 15.15 -1.66
C ARG A 75 -15.31 13.72 -2.21
N ASN A 76 -16.33 13.52 -3.02
CA ASN A 76 -16.74 12.22 -3.53
C ASN A 76 -16.14 11.90 -4.91
N LEU A 77 -16.45 10.71 -5.44
CA LEU A 77 -16.12 10.36 -6.82
C LEU A 77 -16.87 11.32 -7.77
N SER A 78 -16.17 11.82 -8.78
CA SER A 78 -16.77 12.50 -9.91
C SER A 78 -17.59 11.53 -10.77
N SER A 79 -18.37 12.06 -11.74
CA SER A 79 -19.00 11.23 -12.77
C SER A 79 -18.01 10.37 -13.50
N ASP A 80 -16.89 10.99 -13.96
CA ASP A 80 -15.80 10.31 -14.67
C ASP A 80 -15.13 9.25 -13.77
N GLY A 81 -14.96 9.55 -12.47
CA GLY A 81 -14.44 8.58 -11.52
C GLY A 81 -15.33 7.36 -11.34
N ARG A 82 -16.65 7.55 -11.35
CA ARG A 82 -17.60 6.42 -11.31
C ARG A 82 -17.54 5.60 -12.59
N GLU A 83 -17.41 6.24 -13.76
CA GLU A 83 -17.23 5.55 -15.05
C GLU A 83 -15.90 4.81 -15.11
N GLN A 84 -14.82 5.44 -14.65
CA GLN A 84 -13.50 4.81 -14.52
C GLN A 84 -13.61 3.50 -13.74
N VAL A 85 -14.24 3.53 -12.56
CA VAL A 85 -14.32 2.34 -11.71
C VAL A 85 -15.24 1.27 -12.32
N ARG A 86 -16.34 1.65 -12.98
CA ARG A 86 -17.20 0.69 -13.70
C ARG A 86 -16.42 0.00 -14.83
N ALA A 87 -15.65 0.76 -15.62
CA ALA A 87 -14.82 0.18 -16.68
C ALA A 87 -13.78 -0.80 -16.13
N MET A 88 -13.19 -0.48 -14.98
CA MET A 88 -12.29 -1.40 -14.25
C MET A 88 -13.03 -2.67 -13.83
N ALA A 89 -14.23 -2.53 -13.26
CA ALA A 89 -15.06 -3.67 -12.84
C ALA A 89 -15.41 -4.60 -14.02
N ASP A 90 -15.83 -4.01 -15.14
CA ASP A 90 -16.14 -4.77 -16.35
C ASP A 90 -14.93 -5.54 -16.89
N ARG A 91 -13.75 -4.91 -16.91
CA ARG A 91 -12.51 -5.59 -17.34
C ARG A 91 -12.13 -6.71 -16.39
N ALA A 92 -12.18 -6.46 -15.07
CA ALA A 92 -11.89 -7.47 -14.06
C ALA A 92 -12.84 -8.66 -14.18
N LYS A 93 -14.15 -8.41 -14.34
CA LYS A 93 -15.17 -9.44 -14.51
C LYS A 93 -14.95 -10.27 -15.77
N LYS A 94 -14.75 -9.61 -16.93
CA LYS A 94 -14.48 -10.29 -18.22
C LYS A 94 -13.23 -11.16 -18.16
N SER A 95 -12.25 -10.76 -17.36
CA SER A 95 -10.99 -11.51 -17.16
C SER A 95 -11.08 -12.59 -16.06
N GLY A 96 -12.22 -12.70 -15.40
CA GLY A 96 -12.44 -13.67 -14.33
C GLY A 96 -11.69 -13.36 -13.03
N ILE A 97 -11.29 -12.10 -12.82
CA ILE A 97 -10.71 -11.64 -11.55
C ILE A 97 -11.79 -11.64 -10.49
N ARG A 98 -11.50 -12.20 -9.33
CA ARG A 98 -12.38 -12.20 -8.17
C ARG A 98 -11.57 -11.92 -6.92
N PHE A 99 -12.13 -11.12 -6.02
CA PHE A 99 -11.55 -10.84 -4.72
C PHE A 99 -12.30 -11.64 -3.66
N ALA A 100 -11.59 -12.47 -2.92
CA ALA A 100 -12.17 -13.26 -1.83
C ALA A 100 -12.57 -12.39 -0.64
N ARG A 101 -11.87 -11.26 -0.46
CA ARG A 101 -12.17 -10.27 0.58
C ARG A 101 -11.96 -8.86 0.04
N VAL A 102 -12.85 -7.97 0.48
CA VAL A 102 -12.78 -6.55 0.11
C VAL A 102 -12.86 -5.72 1.37
N TYR A 103 -11.82 -4.96 1.64
CA TYR A 103 -11.76 -3.97 2.71
C TYR A 103 -11.71 -2.57 2.12
N THR A 104 -12.28 -1.60 2.83
CA THR A 104 -12.32 -0.22 2.37
C THR A 104 -12.13 0.76 3.51
N SER A 105 -11.49 1.89 3.20
CA SER A 105 -11.55 3.08 4.03
C SER A 105 -13.00 3.53 4.20
N GLN A 106 -13.30 4.16 5.33
CA GLN A 106 -14.63 4.69 5.64
C GLN A 106 -15.02 5.92 4.80
N TRP A 107 -14.08 6.54 4.08
CA TRP A 107 -14.39 7.62 3.14
C TRP A 107 -15.33 7.15 2.03
N CYS A 108 -16.35 7.95 1.73
CA CYS A 108 -17.38 7.58 0.76
C CYS A 108 -16.83 7.30 -0.63
N ARG A 109 -15.80 8.05 -1.09
CA ARG A 109 -15.09 7.75 -2.35
C ARG A 109 -14.44 6.37 -2.39
N CYS A 110 -13.94 5.88 -1.24
CA CYS A 110 -13.39 4.53 -1.15
C CYS A 110 -14.48 3.47 -1.12
N ARG A 111 -15.52 3.67 -0.31
CA ARG A 111 -16.71 2.79 -0.26
C ARG A 111 -17.36 2.65 -1.63
N ASP A 112 -17.54 3.76 -2.35
CA ASP A 112 -18.13 3.76 -3.69
C ASP A 112 -17.23 3.03 -4.69
N THR A 113 -15.91 3.27 -4.65
CA THR A 113 -14.94 2.53 -5.48
C THR A 113 -15.03 1.03 -5.19
N ALA A 114 -15.01 0.64 -3.93
CA ALA A 114 -15.06 -0.76 -3.54
C ALA A 114 -16.37 -1.45 -3.97
N ARG A 115 -17.51 -0.76 -3.78
CA ARG A 115 -18.84 -1.29 -4.18
C ARG A 115 -18.98 -1.44 -5.69
N LEU A 116 -18.47 -0.47 -6.46
CA LEU A 116 -18.53 -0.52 -7.92
C LEU A 116 -17.62 -1.60 -8.50
N LEU A 117 -16.44 -1.83 -7.90
CA LEU A 117 -15.46 -2.77 -8.41
C LEU A 117 -15.73 -4.22 -7.99
N ALA A 118 -16.21 -4.40 -6.78
CA ALA A 118 -16.33 -5.72 -6.18
C ALA A 118 -17.72 -6.31 -6.39
N GLU A 119 -18.26 -6.53 -7.50
CA GLU A 119 -19.58 -7.21 -7.75
C GLU A 119 -19.82 -8.45 -6.82
N SER A 120 -19.33 -8.38 -5.59
CA SER A 120 -19.37 -9.44 -4.58
C SER A 120 -20.73 -9.47 -3.88
N LYS A 121 -21.22 -10.67 -3.58
CA LYS A 121 -22.38 -10.88 -2.69
C LYS A 121 -22.07 -10.38 -1.26
N ASP A 122 -20.79 -10.35 -0.88
CA ASP A 122 -20.31 -9.80 0.37
C ASP A 122 -19.99 -8.30 0.17
N LEU A 123 -20.69 -7.46 0.90
CA LEU A 123 -20.43 -6.02 0.92
C LEU A 123 -18.98 -5.75 1.36
N PRO A 124 -18.30 -4.74 0.79
CA PRO A 124 -17.01 -4.30 1.27
C PRO A 124 -17.06 -4.00 2.77
N ARG A 125 -16.05 -4.46 3.51
CA ARG A 125 -15.95 -4.23 4.95
C ARG A 125 -15.20 -2.94 5.22
N ASP A 126 -15.85 -2.02 5.92
CA ASP A 126 -15.17 -0.82 6.42
C ASP A 126 -14.06 -1.23 7.40
N TRP A 127 -12.88 -0.67 7.17
CA TRP A 127 -11.76 -0.85 8.08
C TRP A 127 -11.06 0.49 8.33
N PRO A 128 -11.22 1.08 9.54
CA PRO A 128 -10.69 2.41 9.85
C PRO A 128 -9.18 2.58 9.64
N VAL A 129 -8.42 1.49 9.70
CA VAL A 129 -6.98 1.49 9.43
C VAL A 129 -6.65 1.92 7.99
N LEU A 130 -7.59 1.73 7.05
CA LEU A 130 -7.45 2.18 5.65
C LEU A 130 -7.84 3.65 5.45
N ASN A 131 -8.28 4.35 6.49
CA ASN A 131 -8.59 5.77 6.42
C ASN A 131 -7.35 6.58 6.05
N SER A 132 -7.55 7.75 5.41
CA SER A 132 -6.45 8.58 4.96
C SER A 132 -5.55 8.96 6.15
N GLN A 133 -4.31 8.50 6.09
CA GLN A 133 -3.27 8.90 7.03
C GLN A 133 -2.49 10.02 6.34
N PHE A 134 -2.71 11.26 6.74
CA PHE A 134 -1.87 12.36 6.24
C PHE A 134 -0.41 12.09 6.60
N ALA A 135 0.52 12.53 5.73
CA ALA A 135 1.94 12.21 5.85
C ALA A 135 2.55 12.50 7.24
N ASP A 136 1.98 13.49 7.94
CA ASP A 136 2.43 13.92 9.28
C ASP A 136 1.72 13.19 10.42
N ASN A 137 0.91 12.17 10.13
CA ASN A 137 0.20 11.42 11.16
C ASN A 137 1.15 10.41 11.82
N PRO A 138 1.47 10.55 13.13
CA PRO A 138 2.36 9.61 13.82
C PRO A 138 1.84 8.17 13.85
N ARG A 139 0.54 7.95 13.61
CA ARG A 139 -0.09 6.62 13.56
C ARG A 139 0.03 5.92 12.21
N ILE A 140 0.70 6.52 11.22
CA ILE A 140 0.85 5.90 9.89
C ILE A 140 1.65 4.59 9.97
N ALA A 141 2.68 4.53 10.83
CA ALA A 141 3.47 3.32 11.05
C ALA A 141 2.61 2.19 11.64
N ASP A 142 1.83 2.49 12.69
CA ASP A 142 0.93 1.52 13.31
C ASP A 142 -0.14 1.02 12.33
N ALA A 143 -0.68 1.90 11.49
CA ALA A 143 -1.63 1.52 10.44
C ALA A 143 -1.00 0.58 9.41
N ASN A 144 0.22 0.87 8.98
CA ASN A 144 0.96 0.02 8.05
C ASN A 144 1.23 -1.37 8.63
N GLU A 145 1.65 -1.44 9.89
CA GLU A 145 1.86 -2.72 10.59
C GLU A 145 0.57 -3.54 10.65
N GLN A 146 -0.56 -2.91 10.98
CA GLN A 146 -1.85 -3.58 11.01
C GLN A 146 -2.27 -4.09 9.62
N ILE A 147 -2.05 -3.30 8.56
CA ILE A 147 -2.35 -3.72 7.19
C ILE A 147 -1.49 -4.92 6.81
N VAL A 148 -0.19 -4.87 7.05
CA VAL A 148 0.73 -5.98 6.76
C VAL A 148 0.38 -7.20 7.60
N ALA A 149 0.04 -7.03 8.88
CA ALA A 149 -0.39 -8.14 9.75
C ALA A 149 -1.66 -8.81 9.22
N LEU A 150 -2.67 -8.02 8.81
CA LEU A 150 -3.88 -8.57 8.19
C LEU A 150 -3.54 -9.34 6.91
N LEU A 151 -2.74 -8.76 6.04
CA LEU A 151 -2.38 -9.40 4.78
C LEU A 151 -1.65 -10.74 4.97
N ARG A 152 -0.87 -10.91 6.04
CA ARG A 152 -0.23 -12.18 6.41
C ARG A 152 -1.23 -13.29 6.73
N THR A 153 -2.47 -12.96 7.06
CA THR A 153 -3.53 -13.95 7.28
C THR A 153 -4.21 -14.39 5.99
N SER A 154 -3.85 -13.80 4.84
CA SER A 154 -4.46 -14.12 3.55
C SER A 154 -4.07 -15.53 3.11
N PRO A 155 -5.06 -16.39 2.78
CA PRO A 155 -4.76 -17.70 2.24
C PRO A 155 -4.00 -17.61 0.91
N ALA A 156 -3.08 -18.56 0.67
CA ALA A 156 -2.20 -18.56 -0.50
C ALA A 156 -2.93 -18.61 -1.86
N LYS A 157 -4.21 -18.99 -1.87
CA LYS A 157 -5.04 -19.08 -3.09
C LYS A 157 -6.08 -17.96 -3.19
N GLU A 158 -6.10 -17.03 -2.25
CA GLU A 158 -7.01 -15.90 -2.27
C GLU A 158 -6.32 -14.64 -2.78
N SER A 159 -7.08 -13.78 -3.43
CA SER A 159 -6.68 -12.41 -3.73
C SER A 159 -7.61 -11.45 -3.01
N TRP A 160 -7.04 -10.45 -2.36
CA TRP A 160 -7.77 -9.48 -1.57
C TRP A 160 -7.69 -8.10 -2.20
N LEU A 161 -8.74 -7.31 -2.01
CA LEU A 161 -8.81 -5.91 -2.41
C LEU A 161 -8.88 -5.01 -1.19
N LEU A 162 -7.98 -4.04 -1.09
CA LEU A 162 -7.98 -3.01 -0.08
C LEU A 162 -8.09 -1.64 -0.76
N VAL A 163 -9.24 -0.99 -0.65
CA VAL A 163 -9.47 0.33 -1.25
C VAL A 163 -9.15 1.42 -0.22
N THR A 164 -8.18 2.26 -0.56
CA THR A 164 -7.63 3.26 0.34
C THR A 164 -7.15 4.53 -0.40
N HIS A 165 -6.19 5.24 0.13
CA HIS A 165 -5.68 6.53 -0.32
C HIS A 165 -4.21 6.43 -0.77
N ALA A 166 -3.77 7.33 -1.66
CA ALA A 166 -2.40 7.32 -2.17
C ALA A 166 -1.35 7.35 -1.05
N VAL A 167 -1.57 8.17 -0.01
CA VAL A 167 -0.64 8.30 1.11
C VAL A 167 -0.43 6.98 1.85
N ASN A 168 -1.49 6.19 2.07
CA ASN A 168 -1.39 4.89 2.72
C ASN A 168 -0.65 3.88 1.85
N ILE A 169 -0.95 3.87 0.54
CA ILE A 169 -0.27 2.97 -0.40
C ILE A 169 1.21 3.31 -0.50
N SER A 170 1.54 4.61 -0.65
CA SER A 170 2.93 5.03 -0.77
C SER A 170 3.75 4.76 0.49
N SER A 171 3.15 4.87 1.67
CA SER A 171 3.85 4.58 2.93
C SER A 171 4.16 3.08 3.12
N ILE A 172 3.35 2.19 2.53
CA ILE A 172 3.57 0.73 2.61
C ILE A 172 4.49 0.25 1.49
N THR A 173 4.36 0.82 0.29
CA THR A 173 4.96 0.27 -0.93
C THR A 173 6.05 1.12 -1.54
N GLY A 174 6.19 2.38 -1.11
CA GLY A 174 7.05 3.39 -1.77
C GLY A 174 6.47 3.93 -3.07
N ILE A 175 5.29 3.47 -3.52
CA ILE A 175 4.67 3.86 -4.79
C ILE A 175 3.44 4.71 -4.52
N SER A 176 3.37 5.90 -5.13
CA SER A 176 2.18 6.76 -5.12
C SER A 176 1.35 6.52 -6.39
N PRO A 177 0.22 5.78 -6.30
CA PRO A 177 -0.60 5.48 -7.47
C PRO A 177 -1.49 6.67 -7.85
N ALA A 178 -1.86 6.77 -9.13
CA ALA A 178 -2.92 7.66 -9.61
C ALA A 178 -4.30 7.19 -9.14
N SER A 179 -5.33 8.04 -9.26
CA SER A 179 -6.73 7.66 -8.93
C SER A 179 -7.19 6.49 -9.80
N GLY A 180 -7.73 5.44 -9.18
CA GLY A 180 -8.10 4.20 -9.85
C GLY A 180 -6.92 3.29 -10.21
N GLU A 181 -5.71 3.64 -9.79
CA GLU A 181 -4.53 2.80 -9.93
C GLU A 181 -4.20 2.15 -8.60
N GLY A 182 -3.59 0.99 -8.64
CA GLY A 182 -3.21 0.26 -7.45
C GLY A 182 -1.80 -0.31 -7.50
N VAL A 183 -1.42 -0.95 -6.41
CA VAL A 183 -0.16 -1.67 -6.28
C VAL A 183 -0.47 -3.10 -5.84
N LEU A 184 0.03 -4.07 -6.60
CA LEU A 184 -0.03 -5.47 -6.21
C LEU A 184 1.11 -5.78 -5.24
N VAL A 185 0.74 -6.40 -4.13
CA VAL A 185 1.69 -6.89 -3.13
C VAL A 185 1.50 -8.38 -2.93
N ARG A 186 2.59 -9.12 -2.80
CA ARG A 186 2.57 -10.50 -2.35
C ARG A 186 2.88 -10.54 -0.88
N VAL A 187 2.14 -11.33 -0.14
CA VAL A 187 2.36 -11.50 1.29
C VAL A 187 2.82 -12.92 1.55
N THR A 188 3.87 -13.03 2.36
CA THR A 188 4.44 -14.30 2.81
C THR A 188 4.48 -14.32 4.33
N ALA A 189 4.73 -15.47 4.91
CA ALA A 189 4.88 -15.60 6.37
C ALA A 189 6.00 -14.70 6.93
N THR A 190 7.02 -14.43 6.14
CA THR A 190 8.21 -13.66 6.54
C THR A 190 8.17 -12.18 6.16
N GLY A 191 7.20 -11.75 5.32
CA GLY A 191 7.13 -10.35 4.90
C GLY A 191 6.17 -10.12 3.73
N SER A 192 6.27 -8.93 3.14
CA SER A 192 5.56 -8.55 1.93
C SER A 192 6.54 -8.08 0.86
N SER A 193 6.23 -8.34 -0.39
CA SER A 193 6.98 -7.82 -1.54
C SER A 193 6.07 -7.08 -2.48
N VAL A 194 6.52 -5.93 -2.95
CA VAL A 194 5.84 -5.15 -3.98
C VAL A 194 6.08 -5.84 -5.33
N LEU A 195 5.00 -6.17 -6.04
CA LEU A 195 5.09 -6.81 -7.35
C LEU A 195 5.06 -5.79 -8.48
N GLY A 196 4.34 -4.69 -8.29
CA GLY A 196 4.29 -3.60 -9.25
C GLY A 196 2.98 -2.81 -9.20
N ARG A 197 2.97 -1.73 -9.97
CA ARG A 197 1.83 -0.84 -10.18
C ARG A 197 0.88 -1.47 -11.20
N VAL A 198 -0.42 -1.28 -11.04
CA VAL A 198 -1.43 -1.84 -11.93
C VAL A 198 -2.62 -0.92 -12.13
N SER A 199 -3.13 -0.88 -13.36
CA SER A 199 -4.45 -0.35 -13.73
C SER A 199 -5.33 -1.51 -14.20
N LEU A 200 -6.45 -1.76 -13.50
CA LEU A 200 -7.43 -2.79 -13.87
C LEU A 200 -8.29 -2.38 -15.06
#